data_fe569298430a5f180b49288e48aebda0
#
_entry.id   fe569298430a5f180b49288e48aebda0
#
_cell.length_a   1.000
_cell.length_b   1.000
_cell.length_c   1.000
_cell.angle_alpha   90.00
_cell.angle_beta   90.00
_cell.angle_gamma   90.00
#
_symmetry.space_group_name_H-M   'P 1'
#
loop_
_entity.id
_entity.type
_entity.pdbx_description
1 polymer ?
#
loop_
_entity_poly.entity_id
_entity_poly.type
_entity_poly.pdbx_seq_one_letter_code
_entity_poly.pdbx_strand_id
1 'polypeptide(L)'
;LCEVFDVHRSTYKYWLARDNEICPERVRLLSDIKQIHNESNGSAGARTIADIVTQRGTNLSRYRAGRLMKQLELVSCQLPQHAYKKAAKEHVEIPNLLNRQFAVTEPNQVWCGDVTYIWTGNRWAYLAVVMDLFARKPVGWAMSLSPDSQLTMQALTMAYERRGKPKDVMFHSDQGSHYTSRKFRQLIWRYQLTQSMSRRGNCWDNSPMERFFRSLKTEWVPTTGYRSFTDAKHHITDYIVGYYSQTRPHQYNAGLSPNESEKRFWLYYKTVANIT
;
A
#
# COMPACT_ATOMS: atom_id res chain seq x y z
N LEU A 1 -20.86 2.29 -50.48
CA LEU A 1 -20.17 2.52 -49.17
C LEU A 1 -18.81 1.82 -49.11
N CYS A 2 -18.72 0.50 -49.41
CA CYS A 2 -17.43 -0.23 -49.35
C CYS A 2 -16.38 0.33 -50.33
N GLU A 3 -16.79 0.73 -51.51
CA GLU A 3 -15.91 1.36 -52.54
C GLU A 3 -15.47 2.77 -52.13
N VAL A 4 -16.30 3.54 -51.44
CA VAL A 4 -15.98 4.90 -50.97
C VAL A 4 -14.95 4.88 -49.84
N PHE A 5 -14.96 3.83 -49.00
CA PHE A 5 -14.04 3.67 -47.87
C PHE A 5 -12.90 2.68 -48.12
N ASP A 6 -12.75 2.22 -49.39
CA ASP A 6 -11.74 1.22 -49.78
C ASP A 6 -11.70 -0.01 -48.87
N VAL A 7 -12.88 -0.52 -48.49
CA VAL A 7 -13.05 -1.67 -47.61
C VAL A 7 -13.66 -2.82 -48.39
N HIS A 8 -13.03 -4.00 -48.38
CA HIS A 8 -13.56 -5.17 -49.07
C HIS A 8 -14.91 -5.60 -48.47
N ARG A 9 -15.87 -5.99 -49.31
CA ARG A 9 -17.25 -6.36 -48.90
C ARG A 9 -17.29 -7.48 -47.85
N SER A 10 -16.37 -8.44 -47.92
CA SER A 10 -16.29 -9.49 -46.91
C SER A 10 -15.89 -8.95 -45.52
N THR A 11 -14.97 -7.99 -45.47
CA THR A 11 -14.56 -7.31 -44.20
C THR A 11 -15.75 -6.57 -43.59
N TYR A 12 -16.54 -5.87 -44.42
CA TYR A 12 -17.75 -5.19 -43.95
C TYR A 12 -18.81 -6.17 -43.42
N LYS A 13 -19.08 -7.26 -44.16
CA LYS A 13 -20.02 -8.31 -43.74
C LYS A 13 -19.55 -9.00 -42.44
N TYR A 14 -18.26 -9.31 -42.31
CA TYR A 14 -17.69 -9.88 -41.12
C TYR A 14 -17.82 -8.92 -39.93
N TRP A 15 -17.58 -7.62 -40.15
CA TRP A 15 -17.73 -6.60 -39.10
C TRP A 15 -19.21 -6.46 -38.68
N LEU A 16 -20.18 -6.45 -39.59
CA LEU A 16 -21.62 -6.44 -39.28
C LEU A 16 -22.06 -7.69 -38.50
N ALA A 17 -21.59 -8.87 -38.91
CA ALA A 17 -21.93 -10.12 -38.22
C ALA A 17 -21.34 -10.20 -36.81
N ARG A 18 -20.17 -9.58 -36.57
CA ARG A 18 -19.47 -9.59 -35.30
C ARG A 18 -20.08 -8.67 -34.24
N ASP A 19 -20.79 -7.62 -34.63
CA ASP A 19 -21.33 -6.62 -33.71
C ASP A 19 -22.57 -7.09 -32.92
N ASN A 20 -23.15 -8.23 -33.32
CA ASN A 20 -24.38 -8.76 -32.73
C ASN A 20 -24.18 -9.90 -31.74
N GLU A 21 -22.95 -10.43 -31.53
CA GLU A 21 -22.70 -11.46 -30.54
C GLU A 21 -22.25 -10.86 -29.20
N ILE A 22 -23.17 -10.88 -28.25
CA ILE A 22 -22.83 -10.57 -26.84
C ILE A 22 -21.99 -11.73 -26.31
N CYS A 23 -20.69 -11.48 -26.13
CA CYS A 23 -19.80 -12.44 -25.49
C CYS A 23 -19.96 -12.36 -23.96
N PRO A 24 -20.56 -13.38 -23.28
CA PRO A 24 -20.82 -13.35 -21.84
C PRO A 24 -19.55 -13.18 -21.02
N GLU A 25 -18.43 -13.77 -21.45
CA GLU A 25 -17.13 -13.64 -20.80
C GLU A 25 -16.61 -12.20 -20.82
N ARG A 26 -16.78 -11.51 -21.95
CA ARG A 26 -16.40 -10.11 -22.09
C ARG A 26 -17.24 -9.21 -21.19
N VAL A 27 -18.55 -9.48 -21.08
CA VAL A 27 -19.45 -8.72 -20.22
C VAL A 27 -19.06 -8.89 -18.75
N ARG A 28 -18.80 -10.13 -18.32
CA ARG A 28 -18.29 -10.41 -16.97
C ARG A 28 -16.98 -9.67 -16.70
N LEU A 29 -16.02 -9.75 -17.61
CA LEU A 29 -14.73 -9.08 -17.48
C LEU A 29 -14.86 -7.55 -17.38
N LEU A 30 -15.76 -6.93 -18.15
CA LEU A 30 -16.04 -5.49 -18.04
C LEU A 30 -16.67 -5.13 -16.70
N SER A 31 -17.59 -5.97 -16.20
CA SER A 31 -18.19 -5.82 -14.87
C SER A 31 -17.12 -5.92 -13.76
N ASP A 32 -16.26 -6.94 -13.81
CA ASP A 32 -15.18 -7.13 -12.85
C ASP A 32 -14.22 -5.94 -12.84
N ILE A 33 -13.83 -5.44 -13.99
CA ILE A 33 -12.96 -4.26 -14.10
C ILE A 33 -13.61 -3.02 -13.46
N LYS A 34 -14.90 -2.79 -13.73
CA LYS A 34 -15.64 -1.67 -13.13
C LYS A 34 -15.77 -1.82 -11.62
N GLN A 35 -16.04 -3.03 -11.14
CA GLN A 35 -16.11 -3.34 -9.71
C GLN A 35 -14.76 -3.08 -9.02
N ILE A 36 -13.66 -3.61 -9.54
CA ILE A 36 -12.31 -3.41 -9.00
C ILE A 36 -11.93 -1.93 -8.95
N HIS A 37 -12.25 -1.19 -10.01
CA HIS A 37 -12.01 0.26 -10.05
C HIS A 37 -12.80 1.00 -8.97
N ASN A 38 -14.07 0.63 -8.74
CA ASN A 38 -14.90 1.21 -7.68
C ASN A 38 -14.40 0.81 -6.27
N GLU A 39 -14.07 -0.47 -6.05
CA GLU A 39 -13.50 -0.97 -4.79
C GLU A 39 -12.19 -0.26 -4.41
N SER A 40 -11.45 0.22 -5.40
CA SER A 40 -10.22 0.99 -5.24
C SER A 40 -10.43 2.51 -5.15
N ASN A 41 -11.66 2.99 -5.01
CA ASN A 41 -12.01 4.42 -5.07
C ASN A 41 -11.46 5.13 -6.33
N GLY A 42 -11.48 4.46 -7.48
CA GLY A 42 -10.99 5.01 -8.73
C GLY A 42 -9.46 5.05 -8.87
N SER A 43 -8.70 4.44 -7.97
CA SER A 43 -7.23 4.50 -8.00
C SER A 43 -6.58 3.40 -8.82
N ALA A 44 -7.26 2.24 -8.97
CA ALA A 44 -6.70 1.11 -9.70
C ALA A 44 -6.47 1.44 -11.18
N GLY A 45 -5.22 1.40 -11.61
CA GLY A 45 -4.82 1.51 -13.00
C GLY A 45 -4.74 0.14 -13.70
N ALA A 46 -4.44 0.15 -15.00
CA ALA A 46 -4.44 -1.04 -15.84
C ALA A 46 -3.56 -2.20 -15.33
N ARG A 47 -2.43 -1.91 -14.65
CA ARG A 47 -1.59 -2.95 -14.05
C ARG A 47 -2.29 -3.59 -12.85
N THR A 48 -2.76 -2.79 -11.91
CA THR A 48 -3.46 -3.26 -10.70
C THR A 48 -4.70 -4.08 -11.05
N ILE A 49 -5.49 -3.61 -12.03
CA ILE A 49 -6.68 -4.32 -12.52
C ILE A 49 -6.29 -5.66 -13.16
N ALA A 50 -5.25 -5.67 -14.01
CA ALA A 50 -4.77 -6.91 -14.64
C ALA A 50 -4.34 -7.94 -13.58
N ASP A 51 -3.59 -7.52 -12.57
CA ASP A 51 -3.09 -8.37 -11.50
C ASP A 51 -4.24 -8.96 -10.66
N ILE A 52 -5.22 -8.13 -10.27
CA ILE A 52 -6.39 -8.59 -9.47
C ILE A 52 -7.25 -9.57 -10.27
N VAL A 53 -7.57 -9.27 -11.53
CA VAL A 53 -8.38 -10.15 -12.40
C VAL A 53 -7.66 -11.48 -12.62
N THR A 54 -6.35 -11.45 -12.82
CA THR A 54 -5.54 -12.68 -12.98
C THR A 54 -5.54 -13.52 -11.70
N GLN A 55 -5.46 -12.91 -10.52
CA GLN A 55 -5.59 -13.61 -9.24
C GLN A 55 -6.98 -14.21 -9.02
N ARG A 56 -8.02 -13.61 -9.59
CA ARG A 56 -9.40 -14.14 -9.59
C ARG A 56 -9.62 -15.28 -10.63
N GLY A 57 -8.56 -15.69 -11.34
CA GLY A 57 -8.58 -16.85 -12.25
C GLY A 57 -8.74 -16.52 -13.74
N THR A 58 -8.87 -15.25 -14.13
CA THR A 58 -8.97 -14.85 -15.53
C THR A 58 -7.68 -14.16 -15.99
N ASN A 59 -6.90 -14.79 -16.86
CA ASN A 59 -5.66 -14.21 -17.36
C ASN A 59 -5.91 -12.91 -18.14
N LEU A 60 -5.44 -11.78 -17.62
CA LEU A 60 -5.63 -10.46 -18.22
C LEU A 60 -4.31 -9.70 -18.33
N SER A 61 -3.87 -9.42 -19.55
CA SER A 61 -2.67 -8.61 -19.74
C SER A 61 -2.92 -7.13 -19.44
N ARG A 62 -1.90 -6.42 -18.98
CA ARG A 62 -1.95 -4.97 -18.72
C ARG A 62 -2.45 -4.18 -19.94
N TYR A 63 -2.02 -4.55 -21.14
CA TYR A 63 -2.43 -3.89 -22.37
C TYR A 63 -3.94 -4.05 -22.62
N ARG A 64 -4.44 -5.29 -22.48
CA ARG A 64 -5.87 -5.59 -22.61
C ARG A 64 -6.70 -4.88 -21.53
N ALA A 65 -6.23 -4.87 -20.28
CA ALA A 65 -6.86 -4.11 -19.19
C ALA A 65 -6.97 -2.62 -19.51
N GLY A 66 -5.90 -1.99 -20.01
CA GLY A 66 -5.91 -0.58 -20.40
C GLY A 66 -6.90 -0.25 -21.52
N ARG A 67 -7.05 -1.13 -22.52
CA ARG A 67 -8.05 -0.96 -23.58
C ARG A 67 -9.48 -1.08 -23.05
N LEU A 68 -9.73 -2.01 -22.12
CA LEU A 68 -11.06 -2.18 -21.52
C LEU A 68 -11.39 -1.03 -20.57
N MET A 69 -10.42 -0.52 -19.80
CA MET A 69 -10.60 0.70 -19.01
C MET A 69 -10.98 1.90 -19.89
N LYS A 70 -10.29 2.08 -21.04
CA LYS A 70 -10.61 3.14 -21.99
C LYS A 70 -12.02 2.99 -22.53
N GLN A 71 -12.46 1.77 -22.86
CA GLN A 71 -13.83 1.47 -23.29
C GLN A 71 -14.88 1.82 -22.23
N LEU A 72 -14.54 1.65 -20.94
CA LEU A 72 -15.39 1.97 -19.79
C LEU A 72 -15.22 3.42 -19.29
N GLU A 73 -14.40 4.23 -19.97
CA GLU A 73 -14.07 5.61 -19.60
C GLU A 73 -13.48 5.73 -18.18
N LEU A 74 -12.80 4.66 -17.72
CA LEU A 74 -12.18 4.62 -16.40
C LEU A 74 -10.76 5.21 -16.43
N VAL A 75 -10.50 6.17 -15.55
CA VAL A 75 -9.20 6.82 -15.40
C VAL A 75 -8.72 6.63 -13.96
N SER A 76 -7.47 6.18 -13.80
CA SER A 76 -6.84 6.08 -12.47
C SER A 76 -6.46 7.46 -11.94
N CYS A 77 -6.87 7.79 -10.70
CA CYS A 77 -6.48 9.04 -10.07
C CYS A 77 -4.99 9.05 -9.68
N GLN A 78 -4.32 10.18 -9.92
CA GLN A 78 -2.91 10.38 -9.54
C GLN A 78 -2.73 11.78 -8.94
N LEU A 79 -1.94 11.86 -7.85
CA LEU A 79 -1.60 13.13 -7.21
C LEU A 79 -0.32 13.74 -7.80
N PRO A 80 -0.22 15.08 -7.88
CA PRO A 80 1.02 15.76 -8.27
C PRO A 80 2.16 15.51 -7.26
N GLN A 81 3.42 15.66 -7.72
CA GLN A 81 4.60 15.53 -6.86
C GLN A 81 4.71 16.72 -5.89
N HIS A 82 5.01 16.42 -4.61
CA HIS A 82 5.26 17.43 -3.59
C HIS A 82 6.75 17.74 -3.42
N ALA A 83 7.07 19.03 -3.18
CA ALA A 83 8.42 19.48 -2.82
C ALA A 83 8.66 19.34 -1.30
N TYR A 84 9.83 18.79 -0.92
CA TYR A 84 10.20 18.56 0.49
C TYR A 84 10.72 19.84 1.18
N LYS A 85 10.30 20.05 2.45
CA LYS A 85 10.88 21.09 3.34
C LYS A 85 11.86 20.44 4.31
N LYS A 86 13.05 21.03 4.45
CA LYS A 86 14.10 20.57 5.39
C LYS A 86 13.77 21.01 6.82
N ALA A 87 13.84 20.08 7.78
CA ALA A 87 13.68 20.36 9.21
C ALA A 87 15.05 20.55 9.90
N ALA A 88 15.10 21.48 10.86
CA ALA A 88 16.28 21.79 11.66
C ALA A 88 16.04 21.43 13.14
N LYS A 89 16.81 20.49 13.73
CA LYS A 89 17.34 20.50 15.09
C LYS A 89 18.04 19.19 15.48
N GLU A 90 19.02 19.29 16.39
CA GLU A 90 19.86 18.19 16.89
C GLU A 90 19.12 17.23 17.81
N HIS A 91 19.39 15.94 17.64
CA HIS A 91 18.98 14.89 18.59
C HIS A 91 20.01 13.76 18.62
N VAL A 92 19.87 12.88 19.62
CA VAL A 92 20.70 11.70 19.86
C VAL A 92 20.97 10.96 18.55
N GLU A 93 22.23 10.75 18.24
CA GLU A 93 22.67 10.09 17.02
C GLU A 93 22.44 8.58 17.11
N ILE A 94 21.38 8.11 16.48
CA ILE A 94 21.07 6.68 16.33
C ILE A 94 21.50 6.28 14.92
N PRO A 95 22.37 5.25 14.76
CA PRO A 95 22.94 4.90 13.48
C PRO A 95 21.90 4.35 12.49
N ASN A 96 22.15 4.55 11.19
CA ASN A 96 21.39 3.91 10.12
C ASN A 96 21.92 2.47 9.91
N LEU A 97 21.37 1.52 10.65
CA LEU A 97 21.74 0.10 10.54
C LEU A 97 21.11 -0.56 9.34
N LEU A 98 19.91 -0.11 8.92
CA LEU A 98 19.20 -0.67 7.77
C LEU A 98 19.91 -0.39 6.44
N ASN A 99 20.57 0.76 6.32
CA ASN A 99 21.36 1.16 5.15
C ASN A 99 20.71 0.85 3.79
N ARG A 100 19.38 1.10 3.68
CA ARG A 100 18.54 0.83 2.49
C ARG A 100 18.43 -0.66 2.10
N GLN A 101 18.81 -1.57 2.94
CA GLN A 101 18.63 -3.00 2.70
C GLN A 101 17.16 -3.39 2.96
N PHE A 102 16.27 -2.93 2.09
CA PHE A 102 14.84 -3.13 2.24
C PHE A 102 14.36 -4.52 1.82
N ALA A 103 15.19 -5.34 1.20
CA ALA A 103 14.88 -6.72 0.87
C ALA A 103 15.18 -7.60 2.07
N VAL A 104 14.14 -8.06 2.75
CA VAL A 104 14.22 -8.97 3.89
C VAL A 104 13.62 -10.31 3.53
N THR A 105 14.12 -11.38 4.15
CA THR A 105 13.80 -12.76 3.78
C THR A 105 12.65 -13.36 4.57
N GLU A 106 12.36 -12.80 5.75
CA GLU A 106 11.37 -13.34 6.69
C GLU A 106 10.53 -12.22 7.33
N PRO A 107 9.29 -12.53 7.73
CA PRO A 107 8.50 -11.64 8.57
C PRO A 107 9.18 -11.34 9.91
N ASN A 108 8.97 -10.13 10.41
CA ASN A 108 9.51 -9.63 11.69
C ASN A 108 11.04 -9.45 11.76
N GLN A 109 11.76 -9.44 10.64
CA GLN A 109 13.17 -9.05 10.62
C GLN A 109 13.34 -7.53 10.74
N VAL A 110 12.60 -6.77 9.94
CA VAL A 110 12.67 -5.31 9.92
C VAL A 110 11.28 -4.71 9.86
N TRP A 111 11.00 -3.81 10.78
CA TRP A 111 9.82 -2.95 10.75
C TRP A 111 10.23 -1.51 10.46
N CYS A 112 9.51 -0.84 9.56
CA CYS A 112 9.66 0.59 9.33
C CYS A 112 8.49 1.35 9.92
N GLY A 113 8.80 2.46 10.61
CA GLY A 113 7.80 3.37 11.17
C GLY A 113 7.88 4.76 10.55
N ASP A 114 6.71 5.40 10.40
CA ASP A 114 6.62 6.80 9.96
C ASP A 114 5.27 7.40 10.33
N VAL A 115 5.19 8.73 10.31
CA VAL A 115 3.98 9.50 10.65
C VAL A 115 3.59 10.41 9.50
N THR A 116 2.32 10.39 9.14
CA THR A 116 1.76 11.33 8.17
C THR A 116 0.60 12.12 8.76
N TYR A 117 0.25 13.23 8.14
CA TYR A 117 -0.90 14.05 8.51
C TYR A 117 -2.05 13.88 7.53
N ILE A 118 -3.28 13.92 8.05
CA ILE A 118 -4.54 13.72 7.34
C ILE A 118 -5.49 14.87 7.70
N TRP A 119 -6.06 15.52 6.70
CA TRP A 119 -7.04 16.57 6.94
C TRP A 119 -8.41 15.98 7.31
N THR A 120 -9.02 16.46 8.39
CA THR A 120 -10.29 15.95 8.93
C THR A 120 -11.39 17.02 8.94
N GLY A 121 -11.40 17.87 7.92
CA GLY A 121 -12.43 18.89 7.71
C GLY A 121 -12.16 20.20 8.45
N ASN A 122 -11.79 20.15 9.71
CA ASN A 122 -11.55 21.34 10.56
C ASN A 122 -10.12 21.41 11.15
N ARG A 123 -9.39 20.29 11.18
CA ARG A 123 -8.04 20.22 11.73
C ARG A 123 -7.23 19.05 11.14
N TRP A 124 -5.94 19.09 11.36
CA TRP A 124 -5.05 17.98 11.04
C TRP A 124 -5.17 16.87 12.09
N ALA A 125 -5.24 15.63 11.62
CA ALA A 125 -5.00 14.44 12.40
C ALA A 125 -3.69 13.79 11.93
N TYR A 126 -3.11 12.97 12.77
CA TYR A 126 -1.83 12.31 12.51
C TYR A 126 -2.04 10.80 12.53
N LEU A 127 -1.43 10.12 11.57
CA LEU A 127 -1.45 8.67 11.43
C LEU A 127 -0.01 8.17 11.55
N ALA A 128 0.28 7.38 12.60
CA ALA A 128 1.51 6.59 12.69
C ALA A 128 1.24 5.19 12.16
N VAL A 129 2.17 4.65 11.38
CA VAL A 129 2.10 3.28 10.85
C VAL A 129 3.43 2.58 11.11
N VAL A 130 3.36 1.30 11.46
CA VAL A 130 4.47 0.36 11.52
C VAL A 130 4.25 -0.69 10.43
N MET A 131 5.20 -0.84 9.54
CA MET A 131 5.16 -1.75 8.40
C MET A 131 6.25 -2.82 8.51
N ASP A 132 5.88 -4.08 8.39
CA ASP A 132 6.83 -5.17 8.19
C ASP A 132 7.35 -5.16 6.75
N LEU A 133 8.67 -5.11 6.59
CA LEU A 133 9.29 -4.99 5.26
C LEU A 133 9.21 -6.27 4.45
N PHE A 134 9.00 -7.44 5.04
CA PHE A 134 8.93 -8.69 4.31
C PHE A 134 7.86 -8.66 3.21
N ALA A 135 6.61 -8.42 3.59
CA ALA A 135 5.49 -8.36 2.65
C ALA A 135 4.98 -6.92 2.40
N ARG A 136 5.69 -5.89 2.88
CA ARG A 136 5.20 -4.50 2.88
C ARG A 136 3.86 -4.36 3.61
N LYS A 137 3.67 -5.14 4.66
CA LYS A 137 2.43 -5.26 5.41
C LYS A 137 2.39 -4.31 6.60
N PRO A 138 1.41 -3.39 6.70
CA PRO A 138 1.17 -2.63 7.91
C PRO A 138 0.75 -3.58 9.04
N VAL A 139 1.53 -3.60 10.12
CA VAL A 139 1.33 -4.49 11.27
C VAL A 139 0.82 -3.77 12.50
N GLY A 140 1.01 -2.45 12.57
CA GLY A 140 0.46 -1.60 13.61
C GLY A 140 0.21 -0.19 13.12
N TRP A 141 -0.82 0.46 13.65
CA TRP A 141 -1.13 1.86 13.33
C TRP A 141 -1.92 2.51 14.46
N ALA A 142 -1.83 3.83 14.53
CA ALA A 142 -2.61 4.64 15.45
C ALA A 142 -2.92 6.01 14.83
N MET A 143 -4.02 6.61 15.23
CA MET A 143 -4.39 7.98 14.86
C MET A 143 -4.60 8.84 16.09
N SER A 144 -4.14 10.08 16.01
CA SER A 144 -4.31 11.09 17.07
C SER A 144 -4.48 12.48 16.48
N LEU A 145 -4.97 13.39 17.29
CA LEU A 145 -5.01 14.83 16.98
C LEU A 145 -3.71 15.54 17.34
N SER A 146 -2.76 14.85 17.97
CA SER A 146 -1.44 15.37 18.36
C SER A 146 -0.32 14.46 17.81
N PRO A 147 0.74 15.05 17.19
CA PRO A 147 1.86 14.29 16.66
C PRO A 147 2.93 14.05 17.75
N ASP A 148 2.55 13.44 18.84
CA ASP A 148 3.44 13.18 19.97
C ASP A 148 4.02 11.75 19.97
N SER A 149 4.90 11.46 20.91
CA SER A 149 5.48 10.13 21.07
C SER A 149 4.46 9.07 21.49
N GLN A 150 3.35 9.46 22.10
CA GLN A 150 2.28 8.53 22.47
C GLN A 150 1.65 7.89 21.24
N LEU A 151 1.46 8.66 20.17
CA LEU A 151 0.94 8.17 18.89
C LEU A 151 1.84 7.07 18.30
N THR A 152 3.14 7.31 18.21
CA THR A 152 4.09 6.31 17.67
C THR A 152 4.25 5.10 18.57
N MET A 153 4.18 5.30 19.89
CA MET A 153 4.19 4.20 20.88
C MET A 153 2.95 3.32 20.74
N GLN A 154 1.76 3.87 20.53
CA GLN A 154 0.53 3.11 20.29
C GLN A 154 0.62 2.26 19.03
N ALA A 155 1.12 2.83 17.93
CA ALA A 155 1.32 2.08 16.69
C ALA A 155 2.33 0.92 16.87
N LEU A 156 3.45 1.17 17.56
CA LEU A 156 4.44 0.14 17.86
C LEU A 156 3.91 -0.94 18.80
N THR A 157 3.15 -0.56 19.83
CA THR A 157 2.53 -1.51 20.76
C THR A 157 1.54 -2.42 20.04
N MET A 158 0.68 -1.85 19.19
CA MET A 158 -0.23 -2.64 18.34
C MET A 158 0.55 -3.64 17.46
N ALA A 159 1.63 -3.20 16.80
CA ALA A 159 2.47 -4.07 15.99
C ALA A 159 3.05 -5.21 16.83
N TYR A 160 3.64 -4.91 17.96
CA TYR A 160 4.27 -5.88 18.86
C TYR A 160 3.29 -6.94 19.36
N GLU A 161 2.12 -6.51 19.85
CA GLU A 161 1.08 -7.42 20.33
C GLU A 161 0.51 -8.30 19.21
N ARG A 162 0.15 -7.71 18.07
CA ARG A 162 -0.43 -8.45 16.94
C ARG A 162 0.53 -9.44 16.29
N ARG A 163 1.84 -9.20 16.40
CA ARG A 163 2.88 -10.08 15.84
C ARG A 163 3.35 -11.15 16.84
N GLY A 164 2.71 -11.29 17.99
CA GLY A 164 3.04 -12.30 18.99
C GLY A 164 4.32 -11.98 19.79
N LYS A 165 4.63 -10.70 19.96
CA LYS A 165 5.76 -10.20 20.76
C LYS A 165 7.12 -10.70 20.26
N PRO A 166 7.47 -10.48 18.98
CA PRO A 166 8.73 -10.94 18.42
C PRO A 166 9.90 -10.21 19.06
N LYS A 167 11.05 -10.89 19.16
CA LYS A 167 12.32 -10.33 19.64
C LYS A 167 13.26 -10.05 18.48
N ASP A 168 14.29 -9.25 18.72
CA ASP A 168 15.38 -8.98 17.79
C ASP A 168 14.96 -8.32 16.45
N VAL A 169 13.75 -7.75 16.40
CA VAL A 169 13.27 -7.01 15.24
C VAL A 169 14.00 -5.66 15.14
N MET A 170 14.53 -5.34 13.99
CA MET A 170 15.05 -3.98 13.71
C MET A 170 13.88 -3.05 13.44
N PHE A 171 13.76 -1.98 14.25
CA PHE A 171 12.80 -0.91 14.01
C PHE A 171 13.50 0.30 13.40
N HIS A 172 13.17 0.61 12.16
CA HIS A 172 13.72 1.74 11.39
C HIS A 172 12.72 2.88 11.24
N SER A 173 13.16 4.12 11.43
CA SER A 173 12.34 5.32 11.24
C SER A 173 13.16 6.51 10.73
N ASP A 174 12.48 7.60 10.42
CA ASP A 174 13.14 8.89 10.29
C ASP A 174 13.64 9.43 11.65
N GLN A 175 14.32 10.58 11.64
CA GLN A 175 14.82 11.25 12.86
C GLN A 175 13.75 12.16 13.51
N GLY A 176 12.47 11.87 13.35
CA GLY A 176 11.39 12.61 13.98
C GLY A 176 11.49 12.62 15.52
N SER A 177 11.16 13.76 16.15
CA SER A 177 11.26 13.94 17.61
C SER A 177 10.47 12.92 18.42
N HIS A 178 9.39 12.37 17.84
CA HIS A 178 8.57 11.33 18.46
C HIS A 178 9.31 9.98 18.54
N TYR A 179 10.20 9.66 17.57
CA TYR A 179 11.00 8.44 17.55
C TYR A 179 12.31 8.57 18.36
N THR A 180 12.86 9.80 18.49
CA THR A 180 14.06 10.09 19.31
C THR A 180 13.72 10.32 20.77
N SER A 181 12.44 10.43 21.14
CA SER A 181 12.00 10.69 22.50
C SER A 181 12.46 9.59 23.49
N ARG A 182 12.77 9.98 24.73
CA ARG A 182 13.15 9.03 25.78
C ARG A 182 12.11 7.93 25.99
N LYS A 183 10.81 8.29 25.96
CA LYS A 183 9.71 7.33 26.16
C LYS A 183 9.67 6.28 25.04
N PHE A 184 9.82 6.68 23.78
CA PHE A 184 9.85 5.76 22.66
C PHE A 184 11.05 4.82 22.71
N ARG A 185 12.25 5.34 22.99
CA ARG A 185 13.47 4.53 23.16
C ARG A 185 13.37 3.51 24.30
N GLN A 186 12.74 3.89 25.42
CA GLN A 186 12.46 2.96 26.51
C GLN A 186 11.51 1.84 26.10
N LEU A 187 10.53 2.12 25.23
CA LEU A 187 9.62 1.11 24.69
C LEU A 187 10.36 0.15 23.73
N ILE A 188 11.19 0.65 22.84
CA ILE A 188 12.08 -0.14 21.97
C ILE A 188 12.93 -1.11 22.81
N TRP A 189 13.59 -0.59 23.85
CA TRP A 189 14.40 -1.41 24.77
C TRP A 189 13.57 -2.48 25.49
N ARG A 190 12.39 -2.10 26.02
CA ARG A 190 11.48 -3.03 26.72
C ARG A 190 11.03 -4.18 25.82
N TYR A 191 10.80 -3.91 24.55
CA TYR A 191 10.39 -4.90 23.56
C TYR A 191 11.57 -5.68 22.96
N GLN A 192 12.80 -5.41 23.41
CA GLN A 192 14.02 -6.04 22.88
C GLN A 192 14.18 -5.85 21.36
N LEU A 193 13.83 -4.65 20.86
CA LEU A 193 13.99 -4.28 19.47
C LEU A 193 15.28 -3.49 19.26
N THR A 194 15.86 -3.57 18.06
CA THR A 194 17.03 -2.78 17.68
C THR A 194 16.59 -1.52 16.94
N GLN A 195 16.92 -0.34 17.46
CA GLN A 195 16.55 0.92 16.80
C GLN A 195 17.55 1.30 15.72
N SER A 196 17.04 1.66 14.55
CA SER A 196 17.78 2.21 13.39
C SER A 196 17.09 3.48 12.91
N MET A 197 17.86 4.47 12.44
CA MET A 197 17.27 5.72 11.95
C MET A 197 17.89 6.16 10.61
N SER A 198 17.06 6.76 9.76
CA SER A 198 17.49 7.38 8.51
C SER A 198 18.58 8.43 8.77
N ARG A 199 19.49 8.61 7.84
CA ARG A 199 20.43 9.72 7.87
C ARG A 199 19.68 11.04 7.74
N ARG A 200 20.18 12.09 8.40
CA ARG A 200 19.53 13.40 8.41
C ARG A 200 19.37 13.95 6.98
N GLY A 201 18.16 14.37 6.66
CA GLY A 201 17.84 14.94 5.34
C GLY A 201 17.81 13.92 4.20
N ASN A 202 17.88 12.62 4.49
CA ASN A 202 17.91 11.58 3.49
C ASN A 202 16.59 10.76 3.51
N CYS A 203 15.59 11.28 2.80
CA CYS A 203 14.27 10.65 2.69
C CYS A 203 14.31 9.25 2.07
N TRP A 204 15.28 8.97 1.20
CA TRP A 204 15.42 7.65 0.57
C TRP A 204 15.67 6.52 1.56
N ASP A 205 16.16 6.83 2.77
CA ASP A 205 16.44 5.83 3.79
C ASP A 205 15.17 5.23 4.39
N ASN A 206 13.97 5.88 4.20
CA ASN A 206 12.66 5.34 4.62
C ASN A 206 11.65 5.24 3.44
N SER A 207 12.15 5.02 2.23
CA SER A 207 11.33 4.99 1.01
C SER A 207 10.15 4.01 1.01
N PRO A 208 10.15 2.85 1.70
CA PRO A 208 8.97 2.00 1.80
C PRO A 208 7.78 2.69 2.47
N MET A 209 8.01 3.48 3.53
CA MET A 209 6.95 4.21 4.23
C MET A 209 6.44 5.39 3.41
N GLU A 210 7.34 6.11 2.74
CA GLU A 210 6.96 7.20 1.82
C GLU A 210 6.06 6.68 0.70
N ARG A 211 6.38 5.52 0.12
CA ARG A 211 5.57 4.88 -0.91
C ARG A 211 4.20 4.45 -0.38
N PHE A 212 4.15 3.91 0.83
CA PHE A 212 2.89 3.54 1.47
C PHE A 212 1.99 4.76 1.68
N PHE A 213 2.51 5.83 2.27
CA PHE A 213 1.71 7.03 2.50
C PHE A 213 1.31 7.75 1.21
N ARG A 214 2.16 7.71 0.19
CA ARG A 214 1.77 8.19 -1.13
C ARG A 214 0.60 7.39 -1.69
N SER A 215 0.64 6.06 -1.60
CA SER A 215 -0.47 5.20 -2.03
C SER A 215 -1.74 5.51 -1.24
N LEU A 216 -1.68 5.55 0.10
CA LEU A 216 -2.82 5.90 0.93
C LEU A 216 -3.45 7.25 0.52
N LYS A 217 -2.63 8.29 0.38
CA LYS A 217 -3.12 9.64 0.04
C LYS A 217 -3.68 9.73 -1.38
N THR A 218 -3.12 8.99 -2.32
CA THR A 218 -3.58 9.01 -3.72
C THR A 218 -4.83 8.15 -3.92
N GLU A 219 -4.87 7.00 -3.26
CA GLU A 219 -5.86 5.96 -3.53
C GLU A 219 -7.12 6.09 -2.66
N TRP A 220 -6.99 6.70 -1.47
CA TRP A 220 -8.07 6.60 -0.48
C TRP A 220 -8.44 7.90 0.21
N VAL A 221 -7.48 8.79 0.46
CA VAL A 221 -7.78 10.07 1.12
C VAL A 221 -8.45 11.02 0.13
N PRO A 222 -9.69 11.49 0.42
CA PRO A 222 -10.35 12.49 -0.43
C PRO A 222 -9.53 13.77 -0.55
N THR A 223 -9.55 14.41 -1.71
CA THR A 223 -8.81 15.68 -1.94
C THR A 223 -9.27 16.80 -1.00
N THR A 224 -10.53 16.78 -0.58
CA THR A 224 -11.13 17.70 0.40
C THR A 224 -10.85 17.31 1.84
N GLY A 225 -10.24 16.14 2.09
CA GLY A 225 -10.10 15.52 3.39
C GLY A 225 -11.37 14.80 3.85
N TYR A 226 -11.30 14.24 5.05
CA TYR A 226 -12.44 13.56 5.70
C TYR A 226 -13.31 14.55 6.47
N ARG A 227 -14.56 14.17 6.72
CA ARG A 227 -15.55 15.04 7.42
C ARG A 227 -15.24 15.21 8.92
N SER A 228 -14.63 14.20 9.53
CA SER A 228 -14.28 14.19 10.96
C SER A 228 -13.12 13.26 11.25
N PHE A 229 -12.57 13.34 12.46
CA PHE A 229 -11.53 12.41 12.93
C PHE A 229 -12.02 10.96 12.97
N THR A 230 -13.25 10.72 13.40
CA THR A 230 -13.86 9.38 13.45
C THR A 230 -14.04 8.81 12.05
N ASP A 231 -14.50 9.62 11.11
CA ASP A 231 -14.65 9.27 9.71
C ASP A 231 -13.29 8.89 9.08
N ALA A 232 -12.27 9.73 9.28
CA ALA A 232 -10.90 9.44 8.86
C ALA A 232 -10.37 8.12 9.43
N LYS A 233 -10.56 7.88 10.73
CA LYS A 233 -10.10 6.67 11.41
C LYS A 233 -10.74 5.43 10.82
N HIS A 234 -12.03 5.45 10.55
CA HIS A 234 -12.76 4.34 9.93
C HIS A 234 -12.21 4.03 8.53
N HIS A 235 -12.23 5.01 7.64
CA HIS A 235 -11.78 4.82 6.25
C HIS A 235 -10.32 4.42 6.13
N ILE A 236 -9.42 4.97 6.96
CA ILE A 236 -8.01 4.60 6.97
C ILE A 236 -7.82 3.17 7.48
N THR A 237 -8.59 2.75 8.48
CA THR A 237 -8.56 1.37 8.95
C THR A 237 -9.03 0.41 7.86
N ASP A 238 -10.10 0.74 7.14
CA ASP A 238 -10.60 -0.04 6.00
C ASP A 238 -9.57 -0.14 4.88
N TYR A 239 -8.86 0.96 4.59
CA TYR A 239 -7.76 0.92 3.63
C TYR A 239 -6.65 -0.03 4.08
N ILE A 240 -6.16 0.11 5.30
CA ILE A 240 -5.02 -0.65 5.82
C ILE A 240 -5.36 -2.15 5.90
N VAL A 241 -6.51 -2.49 6.49
CA VAL A 241 -6.89 -3.88 6.76
C VAL A 241 -7.52 -4.54 5.55
N GLY A 242 -8.46 -3.86 4.92
CA GLY A 242 -9.25 -4.40 3.82
C GLY A 242 -8.52 -4.29 2.49
N TYR A 243 -8.43 -3.08 1.93
CA TYR A 243 -7.93 -2.93 0.57
C TYR A 243 -6.41 -3.17 0.46
N TYR A 244 -5.59 -2.44 1.21
CA TYR A 244 -4.12 -2.52 1.07
C TYR A 244 -3.57 -3.90 1.41
N SER A 245 -3.97 -4.46 2.55
CA SER A 245 -3.40 -5.72 3.03
C SER A 245 -4.00 -6.96 2.39
N GLN A 246 -5.29 -6.94 2.03
CA GLN A 246 -5.98 -8.13 1.51
C GLN A 246 -6.08 -8.17 -0.01
N THR A 247 -6.31 -7.03 -0.65
CA THR A 247 -6.73 -6.99 -2.07
C THR A 247 -5.69 -6.37 -2.98
N ARG A 248 -4.99 -5.32 -2.52
CA ARG A 248 -4.10 -4.52 -3.37
C ARG A 248 -2.86 -5.30 -3.76
N PRO A 249 -2.62 -5.53 -5.08
CA PRO A 249 -1.39 -6.15 -5.54
C PRO A 249 -0.17 -5.27 -5.24
N HIS A 250 0.90 -5.89 -4.79
CA HIS A 250 2.14 -5.20 -4.52
C HIS A 250 3.27 -5.70 -5.42
N GLN A 251 3.89 -4.82 -6.20
CA GLN A 251 4.94 -5.18 -7.14
C GLN A 251 6.12 -5.90 -6.47
N TYR A 252 6.49 -5.49 -5.24
CA TYR A 252 7.53 -6.13 -4.44
C TYR A 252 7.20 -7.61 -4.11
N ASN A 253 5.92 -7.94 -4.00
CA ASN A 253 5.42 -9.28 -3.70
C ASN A 253 5.04 -10.06 -4.97
N ALA A 254 5.65 -9.78 -6.10
CA ALA A 254 5.31 -10.39 -7.40
C ALA A 254 3.81 -10.30 -7.75
N GLY A 255 3.16 -9.18 -7.40
CA GLY A 255 1.73 -8.95 -7.65
C GLY A 255 0.80 -9.49 -6.56
N LEU A 256 1.29 -10.21 -5.56
CA LEU A 256 0.47 -10.65 -4.44
C LEU A 256 0.13 -9.51 -3.48
N SER A 257 -1.00 -9.62 -2.79
CA SER A 257 -1.31 -8.74 -1.67
C SER A 257 -0.37 -9.04 -0.49
N PRO A 258 -0.15 -8.07 0.44
CA PRO A 258 0.67 -8.30 1.62
C PRO A 258 0.27 -9.53 2.45
N ASN A 259 -1.04 -9.74 2.65
CA ASN A 259 -1.54 -10.88 3.39
C ASN A 259 -1.28 -12.22 2.68
N GLU A 260 -1.51 -12.27 1.36
CA GLU A 260 -1.28 -13.49 0.60
C GLU A 260 0.22 -13.84 0.49
N SER A 261 1.08 -12.83 0.35
CA SER A 261 2.54 -13.03 0.34
C SER A 261 3.02 -13.63 1.66
N GLU A 262 2.59 -13.09 2.79
CA GLU A 262 2.97 -13.60 4.11
C GLU A 262 2.37 -14.99 4.39
N LYS A 263 1.11 -15.22 3.99
CA LYS A 263 0.45 -16.52 4.12
C LYS A 263 1.21 -17.62 3.39
N ARG A 264 1.68 -17.35 2.17
CA ARG A 264 2.48 -18.32 1.39
C ARG A 264 3.82 -18.64 2.05
N PHE A 265 4.48 -17.63 2.63
CA PHE A 265 5.70 -17.85 3.41
C PHE A 265 5.46 -18.83 4.56
N TRP A 266 4.42 -18.59 5.38
CA TRP A 266 4.14 -19.45 6.52
C TRP A 266 3.68 -20.87 6.12
N LEU A 267 2.98 -21.03 5.02
CA LEU A 267 2.63 -22.35 4.48
C LEU A 267 3.88 -23.12 4.07
N TYR A 268 4.80 -22.47 3.35
CA TYR A 268 6.06 -23.09 2.94
C TYR A 268 6.93 -23.44 4.14
N TYR A 269 7.07 -22.53 5.10
CA TYR A 269 7.85 -22.74 6.32
C TYR A 269 7.34 -23.93 7.14
N LYS A 270 6.01 -24.05 7.32
CA LYS A 270 5.40 -25.19 8.01
C LYS A 270 5.63 -26.52 7.27
N THR A 271 5.58 -26.49 5.93
CA THR A 271 5.82 -27.68 5.12
C THR A 271 7.26 -28.17 5.27
N VAL A 272 8.24 -27.28 5.25
CA VAL A 272 9.65 -27.61 5.46
C VAL A 272 9.90 -28.13 6.88
N ALA A 273 9.34 -27.44 7.91
CA ALA A 273 9.49 -27.87 9.30
C ALA A 273 8.84 -29.23 9.62
N ASN A 274 7.89 -29.71 8.84
CA ASN A 274 7.28 -31.03 9.01
C ASN A 274 8.04 -32.16 8.28
N ILE A 275 9.03 -31.83 7.48
CA ILE A 275 9.87 -32.78 6.72
C ILE A 275 11.22 -33.03 7.44
N THR A 276 11.60 -32.11 8.31
CA THR A 276 12.81 -32.24 9.15
C THR A 276 12.47 -32.78 10.53
#